data_d5ad38c35591c0d37767f76300f75bfd
#
_entry.id   d5ad38c35591c0d37767f76300f75bfd
#
_cell.length_a   1.000
_cell.length_b   1.000
_cell.length_c   1.000
_cell.angle_alpha   90.00
_cell.angle_beta   90.00
_cell.angle_gamma   90.00
#
_symmetry.space_group_name_H-M   'P 1'
#
loop_
_entity.id
_entity.type
_entity.pdbx_description
1 polymer ?
#
loop_
_entity_poly.entity_id
_entity_poly.type
_entity_poly.pdbx_seq_one_letter_code
_entity_poly.pdbx_strand_id
1 'polypeptide(L)'
;MKYYLIAGERSGDTHAAHLLRELKSQDPAADFRYWGGDQMEAEGGHLVRHYRELAVMGLWETATSLLKFRGYLKECQRDILAYRPDVLILVDYGGFNLRMAAWAKAQGIRVFYYISPKIWAWNQSRVEKIKALVDKMFVILPFESEFYQRFDYKVDYIGNPTADEVAAFQPDPNFMTQHGLDPARKIIAVLPGSRKQEIEEMLHEMLAVLPAFQEYQFVVAAVSNLDRAYYAHFERNGIKLVFDQAYDLLSRASAALVTSGTATLETALFGVPQVVCYRTSALTYLVGKAVIKVPYISLVNLIVGRTVVEEYIQGDFTARNLLDELKRLLTDEAYIAQQKAGYAELRQKLGQHNAARQAAALMINYLGEKQAAA
;
A
#
# COMPACT_ATOMS: atom_id res chain seq x y z
N MET A 1 15.14 -22.29 10.80
CA MET A 1 15.26 -22.24 9.32
C MET A 1 16.00 -20.98 8.87
N LYS A 2 16.53 -20.97 7.64
CA LYS A 2 17.20 -19.80 7.05
C LYS A 2 16.27 -19.11 6.04
N TYR A 3 15.94 -17.87 6.30
CA TYR A 3 15.05 -17.07 5.47
C TYR A 3 15.83 -15.96 4.77
N TYR A 4 15.60 -15.80 3.46
CA TYR A 4 16.10 -14.64 2.72
C TYR A 4 14.92 -13.80 2.20
N LEU A 5 14.85 -12.51 2.58
CA LEU A 5 13.73 -11.65 2.18
C LEU A 5 14.22 -10.53 1.25
N ILE A 6 13.33 -10.11 0.32
CA ILE A 6 13.59 -8.95 -0.54
C ILE A 6 12.38 -8.04 -0.52
N ALA A 7 12.55 -6.87 0.11
CA ALA A 7 11.60 -5.75 0.13
C ALA A 7 12.29 -4.52 -0.51
N GLY A 8 11.75 -4.03 -1.61
CA GLY A 8 12.39 -2.97 -2.42
C GLY A 8 11.82 -1.57 -2.21
N GLU A 9 10.84 -1.39 -1.32
CA GLU A 9 10.13 -0.14 -1.07
C GLU A 9 9.77 -0.01 0.42
N ARG A 10 9.44 1.23 0.86
CA ARG A 10 9.08 1.54 2.25
C ARG A 10 7.90 0.68 2.75
N SER A 11 6.84 0.55 1.95
CA SER A 11 5.69 -0.29 2.33
C SER A 11 6.06 -1.77 2.45
N GLY A 12 6.88 -2.26 1.51
CA GLY A 12 7.40 -3.62 1.57
C GLY A 12 8.26 -3.87 2.82
N ASP A 13 9.09 -2.91 3.22
CA ASP A 13 9.89 -2.96 4.45
C ASP A 13 9.02 -3.08 5.71
N THR A 14 7.97 -2.26 5.82
CA THR A 14 7.01 -2.32 6.94
C THR A 14 6.31 -3.67 7.01
N HIS A 15 5.77 -4.15 5.90
CA HIS A 15 5.08 -5.44 5.88
C HIS A 15 6.02 -6.63 6.13
N ALA A 16 7.25 -6.57 5.61
CA ALA A 16 8.27 -7.57 5.86
C ALA A 16 8.74 -7.57 7.31
N ALA A 17 8.83 -6.42 7.98
CA ALA A 17 9.16 -6.33 9.40
C ALA A 17 8.11 -7.04 10.27
N HIS A 18 6.82 -6.81 10.00
CA HIS A 18 5.74 -7.54 10.68
C HIS A 18 5.83 -9.06 10.45
N LEU A 19 6.12 -9.49 9.22
CA LEU A 19 6.33 -10.91 8.90
C LEU A 19 7.55 -11.47 9.63
N LEU A 20 8.68 -10.75 9.68
CA LEU A 20 9.88 -11.15 10.41
C LEU A 20 9.59 -11.40 11.89
N ARG A 21 8.88 -10.49 12.54
CA ARG A 21 8.47 -10.60 13.95
C ARG A 21 7.68 -11.89 14.19
N GLU A 22 6.69 -12.18 13.33
CA GLU A 22 5.86 -13.35 13.45
C GLU A 22 6.60 -14.66 13.13
N LEU A 23 7.50 -14.66 12.13
CA LEU A 23 8.37 -15.81 11.84
C LEU A 23 9.29 -16.12 13.01
N LYS A 24 9.90 -15.11 13.64
CA LYS A 24 10.72 -15.29 14.84
C LYS A 24 9.94 -15.86 16.02
N SER A 25 8.70 -15.41 16.20
CA SER A 25 7.82 -15.91 17.26
C SER A 25 7.50 -17.39 17.09
N GLN A 26 7.37 -17.86 15.86
CA GLN A 26 6.93 -19.22 15.52
C GLN A 26 8.11 -20.17 15.19
N ASP A 27 9.27 -19.62 14.80
CA ASP A 27 10.53 -20.35 14.57
C ASP A 27 11.66 -19.64 15.34
N PRO A 28 11.84 -19.91 16.65
CA PRO A 28 12.84 -19.23 17.49
C PRO A 28 14.30 -19.45 17.02
N ALA A 29 14.55 -20.50 16.23
CA ALA A 29 15.87 -20.78 15.65
C ALA A 29 16.04 -20.18 14.23
N ALA A 30 15.09 -19.32 13.79
CA ALA A 30 15.14 -18.69 12.48
C ALA A 30 16.36 -17.76 12.35
N ASP A 31 17.07 -17.88 11.22
CA ASP A 31 18.14 -16.98 10.80
C ASP A 31 17.64 -16.17 9.60
N PHE A 32 17.82 -14.84 9.64
CA PHE A 32 17.27 -13.90 8.65
C PHE A 32 18.37 -13.08 7.99
N ARG A 33 18.33 -13.07 6.65
CA ARG A 33 19.14 -12.20 5.82
C ARG A 33 18.26 -11.52 4.78
N TYR A 34 18.44 -10.23 4.50
CA TYR A 34 17.47 -9.52 3.68
C TYR A 34 18.01 -8.26 3.01
N TRP A 35 17.31 -7.87 1.96
CA TRP A 35 17.27 -6.52 1.39
C TRP A 35 15.99 -5.87 1.89
N GLY A 36 16.10 -4.72 2.56
CA GLY A 36 14.95 -4.07 3.23
C GLY A 36 15.32 -2.68 3.71
N GLY A 37 14.81 -2.28 4.85
CA GLY A 37 15.08 -0.97 5.43
C GLY A 37 15.05 -0.95 6.95
N ASP A 38 14.82 0.25 7.49
CA ASP A 38 14.92 0.54 8.93
C ASP A 38 13.96 -0.30 9.78
N GLN A 39 12.75 -0.62 9.24
CA GLN A 39 11.75 -1.39 9.98
C GLN A 39 12.15 -2.86 10.12
N MET A 40 12.65 -3.48 9.04
CA MET A 40 13.18 -4.84 9.10
C MET A 40 14.43 -4.90 9.99
N GLU A 41 15.31 -3.89 9.92
CA GLU A 41 16.52 -3.81 10.73
C GLU A 41 16.20 -3.74 12.23
N ALA A 42 15.16 -3.01 12.62
CA ALA A 42 14.67 -2.95 14.00
C ALA A 42 14.20 -4.32 14.53
N GLU A 43 13.70 -5.20 13.67
CA GLU A 43 13.35 -6.57 14.04
C GLU A 43 14.57 -7.49 14.13
N GLY A 44 15.77 -7.05 13.72
CA GLY A 44 17.03 -7.81 13.74
C GLY A 44 17.17 -8.76 12.54
N GLY A 45 18.26 -9.53 12.54
CA GLY A 45 18.74 -10.27 11.37
C GLY A 45 19.86 -9.49 10.66
N HIS A 46 20.18 -9.84 9.41
CA HIS A 46 21.28 -9.20 8.69
C HIS A 46 20.77 -8.43 7.47
N LEU A 47 20.81 -7.09 7.55
CA LEU A 47 20.55 -6.20 6.42
C LEU A 47 21.74 -6.22 5.47
N VAL A 48 21.54 -6.70 4.25
CA VAL A 48 22.56 -6.74 3.19
C VAL A 48 22.57 -5.42 2.43
N ARG A 49 21.37 -4.88 2.12
CA ARG A 49 21.23 -3.65 1.36
C ARG A 49 19.93 -2.93 1.70
N HIS A 50 20.04 -1.61 1.85
CA HIS A 50 18.88 -0.77 2.15
C HIS A 50 18.11 -0.41 0.88
N TYR A 51 16.76 -0.49 0.91
CA TYR A 51 15.89 -0.22 -0.26
C TYR A 51 16.06 1.20 -0.82
N ARG A 52 16.45 2.18 -0.03
CA ARG A 52 16.71 3.56 -0.50
C ARG A 52 17.76 3.60 -1.60
N GLU A 53 18.72 2.68 -1.60
CA GLU A 53 19.72 2.58 -2.66
C GLU A 53 19.13 2.05 -3.99
N LEU A 54 18.01 1.28 -3.90
CA LEU A 54 17.27 0.78 -5.06
C LEU A 54 16.30 1.83 -5.62
N ALA A 55 15.73 2.68 -4.77
CA ALA A 55 14.72 3.69 -5.14
C ALA A 55 15.25 4.77 -6.09
N VAL A 56 16.54 5.08 -6.02
CA VAL A 56 17.22 6.05 -6.92
C VAL A 56 17.11 5.64 -8.40
N MET A 57 16.77 4.39 -8.71
CA MET A 57 16.70 3.86 -10.07
C MET A 57 15.34 4.05 -10.76
N GLY A 58 14.26 4.32 -10.03
CA GLY A 58 12.92 4.50 -10.59
C GLY A 58 12.72 5.81 -11.35
N LEU A 59 13.62 6.79 -11.20
CA LEU A 59 13.47 8.14 -11.73
C LEU A 59 14.24 8.44 -13.03
N TRP A 60 15.16 7.55 -13.49
CA TRP A 60 15.98 7.80 -14.67
C TRP A 60 16.11 6.55 -15.53
N GLU A 61 15.36 6.48 -16.62
CA GLU A 61 15.49 5.47 -17.68
C GLU A 61 16.75 5.74 -18.52
N THR A 62 17.94 5.64 -17.93
CA THR A 62 19.21 5.79 -18.63
C THR A 62 19.95 4.45 -18.73
N ALA A 63 20.84 4.30 -19.72
CA ALA A 63 21.67 3.10 -19.88
C ALA A 63 22.48 2.78 -18.59
N THR A 64 22.87 3.80 -17.84
CA THR A 64 23.57 3.67 -16.55
C THR A 64 22.69 3.05 -15.46
N SER A 65 21.38 3.34 -15.43
CA SER A 65 20.45 2.73 -14.46
C SER A 65 20.26 1.23 -14.74
N LEU A 66 20.24 0.84 -16.00
CA LEU A 66 20.12 -0.57 -16.39
C LEU A 66 21.37 -1.40 -15.99
N LEU A 67 22.57 -0.82 -16.12
CA LEU A 67 23.80 -1.48 -15.66
C LEU A 67 23.86 -1.63 -14.14
N LYS A 68 23.48 -0.59 -13.40
CA LYS A 68 23.35 -0.65 -11.93
C LYS A 68 22.34 -1.70 -11.50
N PHE A 69 21.18 -1.75 -12.14
CA PHE A 69 20.15 -2.74 -11.87
C PHE A 69 20.66 -4.18 -12.05
N ARG A 70 21.40 -4.44 -13.15
CA ARG A 70 22.07 -5.73 -13.36
C ARG A 70 23.12 -6.03 -12.28
N GLY A 71 23.85 -5.01 -11.83
CA GLY A 71 24.81 -5.11 -10.72
C GLY A 71 24.13 -5.59 -9.44
N TYR A 72 23.01 -4.97 -9.06
CA TYR A 72 22.23 -5.35 -7.87
C TYR A 72 21.66 -6.77 -7.98
N LEU A 73 21.14 -7.17 -9.14
CA LEU A 73 20.70 -8.55 -9.33
C LEU A 73 21.85 -9.54 -9.08
N LYS A 74 23.05 -9.31 -9.65
CA LYS A 74 24.21 -10.19 -9.46
C LYS A 74 24.70 -10.21 -8.00
N GLU A 75 24.67 -9.07 -7.32
CA GLU A 75 25.03 -8.96 -5.91
C GLU A 75 24.08 -9.79 -5.04
N CYS A 76 22.77 -9.58 -5.21
CA CYS A 76 21.76 -10.33 -4.50
C CYS A 76 21.87 -11.85 -4.75
N GLN A 77 22.09 -12.25 -5.99
CA GLN A 77 22.29 -13.66 -6.37
C GLN A 77 23.50 -14.28 -5.66
N ARG A 78 24.64 -13.59 -5.66
CA ARG A 78 25.85 -14.07 -4.97
C ARG A 78 25.65 -14.22 -3.48
N ASP A 79 24.97 -13.26 -2.88
CA ASP A 79 24.69 -13.26 -1.46
C ASP A 79 23.75 -14.40 -1.06
N ILE A 80 22.68 -14.63 -1.82
CA ILE A 80 21.76 -15.75 -1.61
C ILE A 80 22.47 -17.10 -1.71
N LEU A 81 23.36 -17.28 -2.73
CA LEU A 81 24.14 -18.53 -2.87
C LEU A 81 25.10 -18.78 -1.70
N ALA A 82 25.73 -17.72 -1.19
CA ALA A 82 26.63 -17.83 -0.05
C ALA A 82 25.84 -18.17 1.24
N TYR A 83 24.68 -17.57 1.42
CA TYR A 83 23.84 -17.76 2.60
C TYR A 83 23.13 -19.13 2.61
N ARG A 84 22.75 -19.63 1.43
CA ARG A 84 22.01 -20.90 1.25
C ARG A 84 20.71 -20.95 2.06
N PRO A 85 19.73 -20.09 1.76
CA PRO A 85 18.47 -20.07 2.48
C PRO A 85 17.61 -21.30 2.17
N ASP A 86 16.75 -21.67 3.11
CA ASP A 86 15.69 -22.68 2.90
C ASP A 86 14.57 -22.14 2.01
N VAL A 87 14.37 -20.83 2.01
CA VAL A 87 13.35 -20.13 1.22
C VAL A 87 13.77 -18.70 0.89
N LEU A 88 13.44 -18.26 -0.32
CA LEU A 88 13.47 -16.87 -0.75
C LEU A 88 12.05 -16.29 -0.66
N ILE A 89 11.84 -15.27 0.18
CA ILE A 89 10.57 -14.57 0.34
C ILE A 89 10.66 -13.22 -0.38
N LEU A 90 9.82 -13.05 -1.39
CA LEU A 90 9.73 -11.84 -2.21
C LEU A 90 8.55 -11.01 -1.73
N VAL A 91 8.78 -9.74 -1.37
CA VAL A 91 7.75 -8.85 -0.82
C VAL A 91 7.43 -7.77 -1.84
N ASP A 92 6.20 -7.76 -2.39
CA ASP A 92 5.76 -6.79 -3.41
C ASP A 92 6.83 -6.56 -4.51
N TYR A 93 7.14 -5.33 -4.93
CA TYR A 93 8.25 -4.92 -5.79
C TYR A 93 8.45 -5.77 -7.06
N GLY A 94 7.38 -5.91 -7.85
CA GLY A 94 7.26 -6.89 -8.95
C GLY A 94 8.37 -6.88 -10.01
N GLY A 95 9.00 -5.75 -10.30
CA GLY A 95 10.02 -5.63 -11.36
C GLY A 95 11.31 -6.38 -11.06
N PHE A 96 11.87 -6.20 -9.88
CA PHE A 96 13.09 -6.87 -9.39
C PHE A 96 12.78 -8.30 -8.93
N ASN A 97 11.74 -8.45 -8.13
CA ASN A 97 11.39 -9.70 -7.47
C ASN A 97 11.07 -10.82 -8.46
N LEU A 98 10.36 -10.56 -9.56
CA LEU A 98 10.09 -11.58 -10.57
C LEU A 98 11.35 -12.05 -11.34
N ARG A 99 12.39 -11.21 -11.43
CA ARG A 99 13.69 -11.63 -12.00
C ARG A 99 14.44 -12.50 -11.00
N MET A 100 14.40 -12.14 -9.72
CA MET A 100 14.99 -12.96 -8.66
C MET A 100 14.26 -14.30 -8.52
N ALA A 101 12.92 -14.34 -8.65
CA ALA A 101 12.14 -15.58 -8.67
C ALA A 101 12.59 -16.52 -9.78
N ALA A 102 12.75 -15.99 -11.00
CA ALA A 102 13.18 -16.80 -12.14
C ALA A 102 14.57 -17.41 -11.94
N TRP A 103 15.48 -16.62 -11.40
CA TRP A 103 16.84 -17.09 -11.10
C TRP A 103 16.83 -18.11 -9.94
N ALA A 104 16.14 -17.83 -8.85
CA ALA A 104 16.08 -18.70 -7.67
C ALA A 104 15.47 -20.07 -8.02
N LYS A 105 14.42 -20.08 -8.86
CA LYS A 105 13.80 -21.32 -9.34
C LYS A 105 14.79 -22.17 -10.14
N ALA A 106 15.63 -21.53 -10.99
CA ALA A 106 16.68 -22.22 -11.75
C ALA A 106 17.80 -22.78 -10.84
N GLN A 107 17.98 -22.24 -9.64
CA GLN A 107 18.91 -22.76 -8.61
C GLN A 107 18.29 -23.78 -7.68
N GLY A 108 17.02 -24.16 -7.88
CA GLY A 108 16.30 -25.07 -7.00
C GLY A 108 15.90 -24.47 -5.64
N ILE A 109 16.02 -23.15 -5.47
CA ILE A 109 15.63 -22.44 -4.25
C ILE A 109 14.12 -22.26 -4.25
N ARG A 110 13.47 -22.56 -3.12
CA ARG A 110 12.05 -22.36 -2.92
C ARG A 110 11.71 -20.89 -2.90
N VAL A 111 10.66 -20.48 -3.64
CA VAL A 111 10.24 -19.09 -3.78
C VAL A 111 8.85 -18.90 -3.21
N PHE A 112 8.73 -18.08 -2.18
CA PHE A 112 7.46 -17.58 -1.64
C PHE A 112 7.28 -16.13 -2.04
N TYR A 113 6.06 -15.73 -2.41
CA TYR A 113 5.75 -14.35 -2.74
C TYR A 113 4.73 -13.81 -1.75
N TYR A 114 5.15 -12.87 -0.94
CA TYR A 114 4.34 -12.20 0.08
C TYR A 114 3.87 -10.84 -0.46
N ILE A 115 2.56 -10.64 -0.55
CA ILE A 115 1.90 -9.49 -1.19
C ILE A 115 2.09 -9.51 -2.71
N SER A 116 1.09 -10.04 -3.40
CA SER A 116 1.06 -10.17 -4.86
C SER A 116 1.29 -8.84 -5.58
N PRO A 117 2.09 -8.83 -6.66
CA PRO A 117 2.12 -7.66 -7.53
C PRO A 117 0.76 -7.44 -8.18
N LYS A 118 0.32 -6.18 -8.30
CA LYS A 118 -1.03 -5.78 -8.76
C LYS A 118 -1.28 -6.06 -10.26
N ILE A 119 -0.91 -7.26 -10.73
CA ILE A 119 -1.06 -7.67 -12.14
C ILE A 119 -2.53 -7.80 -12.57
N TRP A 120 -3.42 -8.05 -11.63
CA TRP A 120 -4.87 -8.12 -11.85
C TRP A 120 -5.43 -6.80 -12.41
N ALA A 121 -4.79 -5.68 -12.08
CA ALA A 121 -5.25 -4.36 -12.52
C ALA A 121 -4.92 -4.07 -13.99
N TRP A 122 -3.77 -4.57 -14.53
CA TRP A 122 -3.30 -4.12 -15.83
C TRP A 122 -2.58 -5.18 -16.69
N ASN A 123 -1.98 -6.22 -16.12
CA ASN A 123 -1.17 -7.19 -16.87
C ASN A 123 -1.43 -8.63 -16.44
N GLN A 124 -2.64 -9.09 -16.70
CA GLN A 124 -3.11 -10.43 -16.30
C GLN A 124 -2.34 -11.57 -16.97
N SER A 125 -1.74 -11.35 -18.15
CA SER A 125 -0.93 -12.36 -18.84
C SER A 125 0.33 -12.78 -18.07
N ARG A 126 0.76 -11.98 -17.08
CA ARG A 126 1.89 -12.34 -16.19
C ARG A 126 1.58 -13.46 -15.21
N VAL A 127 0.31 -13.85 -15.04
CA VAL A 127 -0.07 -14.91 -14.10
C VAL A 127 0.66 -16.22 -14.43
N GLU A 128 0.70 -16.63 -15.70
CA GLU A 128 1.36 -17.88 -16.10
C GLU A 128 2.85 -17.87 -15.74
N LYS A 129 3.52 -16.72 -15.93
CA LYS A 129 4.92 -16.58 -15.52
C LYS A 129 5.08 -16.66 -14.00
N ILE A 130 4.20 -16.04 -13.23
CA ILE A 130 4.24 -16.09 -11.76
C ILE A 130 4.00 -17.51 -11.28
N LYS A 131 2.97 -18.20 -11.81
CA LYS A 131 2.62 -19.58 -11.51
C LYS A 131 3.80 -20.55 -11.73
N ALA A 132 4.60 -20.32 -12.79
CA ALA A 132 5.77 -21.13 -13.08
C ALA A 132 6.97 -20.87 -12.14
N LEU A 133 7.07 -19.68 -11.54
CA LEU A 133 8.24 -19.23 -10.79
C LEU A 133 8.05 -19.23 -9.27
N VAL A 134 6.82 -19.14 -8.78
CA VAL A 134 6.50 -18.96 -7.37
C VAL A 134 5.85 -20.22 -6.83
N ASP A 135 6.43 -20.81 -5.79
CA ASP A 135 5.92 -22.04 -5.18
C ASP A 135 4.68 -21.79 -4.31
N LYS A 136 4.65 -20.64 -3.61
CA LYS A 136 3.49 -20.21 -2.81
C LYS A 136 3.31 -18.69 -2.91
N MET A 137 2.07 -18.27 -3.12
CA MET A 137 1.67 -16.87 -3.23
C MET A 137 0.71 -16.52 -2.09
N PHE A 138 1.04 -15.45 -1.36
CA PHE A 138 0.23 -14.91 -0.26
C PHE A 138 -0.38 -13.58 -0.70
N VAL A 139 -1.69 -13.51 -0.75
CA VAL A 139 -2.45 -12.36 -1.24
C VAL A 139 -3.17 -11.64 -0.11
N ILE A 140 -3.34 -10.33 -0.25
CA ILE A 140 -3.90 -9.46 0.80
C ILE A 140 -5.25 -8.82 0.44
N LEU A 141 -5.73 -9.00 -0.79
CA LEU A 141 -7.05 -8.53 -1.22
C LEU A 141 -7.95 -9.74 -1.49
N PRO A 142 -9.18 -9.78 -0.95
CA PRO A 142 -10.05 -10.96 -1.03
C PRO A 142 -10.29 -11.44 -2.46
N PHE A 143 -10.48 -10.49 -3.40
CA PHE A 143 -10.75 -10.82 -4.81
C PHE A 143 -9.53 -11.40 -5.56
N GLU A 144 -8.31 -11.29 -5.02
CA GLU A 144 -7.12 -11.86 -5.65
C GLU A 144 -7.17 -13.39 -5.69
N SER A 145 -7.78 -14.03 -4.69
CA SER A 145 -7.96 -15.50 -4.69
C SER A 145 -8.82 -15.95 -5.87
N GLU A 146 -9.95 -15.28 -6.11
CA GLU A 146 -10.81 -15.56 -7.26
C GLU A 146 -10.12 -15.23 -8.59
N PHE A 147 -9.35 -14.13 -8.61
CA PHE A 147 -8.57 -13.74 -9.78
C PHE A 147 -7.58 -14.84 -10.18
N TYR A 148 -6.75 -15.34 -9.26
CA TYR A 148 -5.76 -16.37 -9.54
C TYR A 148 -6.39 -17.72 -9.82
N GLN A 149 -7.53 -18.04 -9.20
CA GLN A 149 -8.27 -19.28 -9.46
C GLN A 149 -8.71 -19.42 -10.93
N ARG A 150 -9.01 -18.33 -11.63
CA ARG A 150 -9.32 -18.32 -13.07
C ARG A 150 -8.18 -18.86 -13.95
N PHE A 151 -6.98 -18.92 -13.42
CA PHE A 151 -5.77 -19.41 -14.07
C PHE A 151 -5.29 -20.74 -13.46
N ASP A 152 -6.15 -21.46 -12.73
CA ASP A 152 -5.79 -22.69 -12.01
C ASP A 152 -4.56 -22.52 -11.10
N TYR A 153 -4.44 -21.35 -10.47
CA TYR A 153 -3.36 -21.06 -9.54
C TYR A 153 -3.92 -20.79 -8.15
N LYS A 154 -3.70 -21.75 -7.24
CA LYS A 154 -4.11 -21.64 -5.84
C LYS A 154 -3.17 -20.69 -5.10
N VAL A 155 -3.73 -19.68 -4.47
CA VAL A 155 -3.05 -18.71 -3.62
C VAL A 155 -3.69 -18.67 -2.25
N ASP A 156 -2.94 -18.19 -1.25
CA ASP A 156 -3.43 -18.10 0.13
C ASP A 156 -3.81 -16.66 0.46
N TYR A 157 -5.09 -16.41 0.72
CA TYR A 157 -5.53 -15.13 1.30
C TYR A 157 -5.18 -15.12 2.78
N ILE A 158 -4.39 -14.14 3.21
CA ILE A 158 -3.85 -14.06 4.57
C ILE A 158 -4.48 -12.95 5.41
N GLY A 159 -5.49 -12.27 4.91
CA GLY A 159 -5.99 -11.02 5.49
C GLY A 159 -5.27 -9.80 4.90
N ASN A 160 -5.59 -8.63 5.42
CA ASN A 160 -5.05 -7.37 4.92
C ASN A 160 -4.22 -6.65 5.99
N PRO A 161 -2.91 -6.42 5.79
CA PRO A 161 -2.05 -5.76 6.77
C PRO A 161 -2.53 -4.37 7.18
N THR A 162 -3.06 -3.59 6.24
CA THR A 162 -3.61 -2.25 6.54
C THR A 162 -4.80 -2.32 7.51
N ALA A 163 -5.64 -3.36 7.38
CA ALA A 163 -6.75 -3.56 8.32
C ALA A 163 -6.24 -3.89 9.73
N ASP A 164 -5.17 -4.69 9.84
CA ASP A 164 -4.52 -5.02 11.11
C ASP A 164 -3.88 -3.77 11.74
N GLU A 165 -3.17 -2.96 10.93
CA GLU A 165 -2.55 -1.71 11.37
C GLU A 165 -3.58 -0.70 11.90
N VAL A 166 -4.69 -0.51 11.18
CA VAL A 166 -5.77 0.39 11.62
C VAL A 166 -6.46 -0.14 12.89
N ALA A 167 -6.67 -1.46 13.00
CA ALA A 167 -7.28 -2.07 14.19
C ALA A 167 -6.40 -1.95 15.44
N ALA A 168 -5.08 -1.96 15.28
CA ALA A 168 -4.10 -1.82 16.36
C ALA A 168 -3.78 -0.35 16.70
N PHE A 169 -4.21 0.59 15.88
CA PHE A 169 -3.85 2.00 16.03
C PHE A 169 -4.46 2.62 17.28
N GLN A 170 -3.65 3.38 18.00
CA GLN A 170 -4.05 4.16 19.18
C GLN A 170 -3.86 5.65 18.87
N PRO A 171 -4.96 6.44 18.83
CA PRO A 171 -4.88 7.88 18.54
C PRO A 171 -4.07 8.65 19.59
N ASP A 172 -3.19 9.55 19.17
CA ASP A 172 -2.51 10.47 20.08
C ASP A 172 -3.53 11.46 20.70
N PRO A 173 -3.73 11.45 22.01
CA PRO A 173 -4.66 12.38 22.68
C PRO A 173 -4.26 13.86 22.50
N ASN A 174 -2.98 14.14 22.26
CA ASN A 174 -2.46 15.50 22.14
C ASN A 174 -2.44 16.02 20.69
N PHE A 175 -2.83 15.21 19.71
CA PHE A 175 -2.76 15.55 18.29
C PHE A 175 -3.36 16.91 17.94
N MET A 176 -4.57 17.22 18.44
CA MET A 176 -5.24 18.51 18.19
C MET A 176 -4.41 19.69 18.68
N THR A 177 -3.92 19.59 19.90
CA THR A 177 -3.12 20.66 20.54
C THR A 177 -1.76 20.84 19.88
N GLN A 178 -1.07 19.75 19.57
CA GLN A 178 0.25 19.76 18.93
C GLN A 178 0.22 20.45 17.56
N HIS A 179 -0.89 20.31 16.82
CA HIS A 179 -1.05 20.90 15.50
C HIS A 179 -1.84 22.22 15.49
N GLY A 180 -2.20 22.76 16.67
CA GLY A 180 -2.98 24.00 16.80
C GLY A 180 -4.31 23.90 16.05
N LEU A 181 -4.98 22.74 16.16
CA LEU A 181 -6.29 22.50 15.60
C LEU A 181 -7.38 22.90 16.61
N ASP A 182 -8.44 23.53 16.11
CA ASP A 182 -9.57 23.95 16.93
C ASP A 182 -10.51 22.76 17.21
N PRO A 183 -10.67 22.34 18.46
CA PRO A 183 -11.55 21.22 18.80
C PRO A 183 -13.04 21.50 18.56
N ALA A 184 -13.45 22.77 18.43
CA ALA A 184 -14.82 23.15 18.11
C ALA A 184 -15.14 23.07 16.61
N ARG A 185 -14.14 22.97 15.74
CA ARG A 185 -14.31 22.93 14.29
C ARG A 185 -14.10 21.49 13.77
N LYS A 186 -15.03 21.01 12.97
CA LYS A 186 -14.89 19.70 12.30
C LYS A 186 -13.75 19.72 11.29
N ILE A 187 -13.07 18.58 11.15
CA ILE A 187 -11.92 18.42 10.25
C ILE A 187 -12.36 17.80 8.93
N ILE A 188 -11.91 18.39 7.84
CA ILE A 188 -11.88 17.77 6.51
C ILE A 188 -10.43 17.34 6.26
N ALA A 189 -10.21 16.03 6.19
CA ALA A 189 -8.90 15.47 5.89
C ALA A 189 -8.61 15.53 4.38
N VAL A 190 -7.40 15.93 4.01
CA VAL A 190 -6.94 15.95 2.62
C VAL A 190 -5.72 15.05 2.50
N LEU A 191 -5.85 13.97 1.74
CA LEU A 191 -4.81 12.97 1.51
C LEU A 191 -4.39 13.03 0.03
N PRO A 192 -3.45 13.93 -0.35
CA PRO A 192 -3.15 14.19 -1.76
C PRO A 192 -2.19 13.17 -2.40
N GLY A 193 -1.77 12.15 -1.66
CA GLY A 193 -0.81 11.15 -2.09
C GLY A 193 0.54 11.31 -1.41
N SER A 194 1.49 10.47 -1.81
CA SER A 194 2.83 10.40 -1.18
C SER A 194 3.98 10.76 -2.13
N ARG A 195 3.71 10.92 -3.43
CA ARG A 195 4.70 11.30 -4.43
C ARG A 195 4.53 12.76 -4.82
N LYS A 196 5.65 13.45 -5.05
CA LYS A 196 5.66 14.87 -5.41
C LYS A 196 4.71 15.19 -6.57
N GLN A 197 4.76 14.42 -7.64
CA GLN A 197 3.92 14.62 -8.81
C GLN A 197 2.42 14.44 -8.48
N GLU A 198 2.06 13.44 -7.67
CA GLU A 198 0.67 13.24 -7.23
C GLU A 198 0.18 14.48 -6.47
N ILE A 199 0.97 14.95 -5.51
CA ILE A 199 0.61 16.11 -4.67
C ILE A 199 0.43 17.37 -5.52
N GLU A 200 1.32 17.63 -6.48
CA GLU A 200 1.23 18.77 -7.39
C GLU A 200 -0.06 18.76 -8.22
N GLU A 201 -0.45 17.59 -8.74
CA GLU A 201 -1.63 17.44 -9.61
C GLU A 201 -2.94 17.44 -8.81
N MET A 202 -2.92 17.01 -7.54
CA MET A 202 -4.12 16.77 -6.75
C MET A 202 -4.46 17.91 -5.80
N LEU A 203 -3.46 18.43 -5.06
CA LEU A 203 -3.70 19.29 -3.90
C LEU A 203 -4.35 20.62 -4.28
N HIS A 204 -3.96 21.21 -5.41
CA HIS A 204 -4.54 22.48 -5.86
C HIS A 204 -6.06 22.38 -6.05
N GLU A 205 -6.52 21.35 -6.74
CA GLU A 205 -7.95 21.13 -7.00
C GLU A 205 -8.72 20.75 -5.72
N MET A 206 -8.11 19.90 -4.88
CA MET A 206 -8.71 19.51 -3.59
C MET A 206 -8.93 20.73 -2.68
N LEU A 207 -8.03 21.69 -2.70
CA LEU A 207 -8.12 22.90 -1.87
C LEU A 207 -8.96 24.02 -2.49
N ALA A 208 -9.31 23.94 -3.76
CA ALA A 208 -10.16 24.92 -4.43
C ALA A 208 -11.58 25.03 -3.82
N VAL A 209 -12.03 24.01 -3.10
CA VAL A 209 -13.32 24.01 -2.41
C VAL A 209 -13.32 24.70 -1.05
N LEU A 210 -12.15 24.99 -0.49
CA LEU A 210 -11.97 25.57 0.86
C LEU A 210 -12.81 26.83 1.11
N PRO A 211 -12.95 27.78 0.17
CA PRO A 211 -13.75 28.99 0.40
C PRO A 211 -15.24 28.72 0.72
N ALA A 212 -15.78 27.57 0.30
CA ALA A 212 -17.16 27.19 0.54
C ALA A 212 -17.40 26.49 1.89
N PHE A 213 -16.34 26.16 2.63
CA PHE A 213 -16.40 25.38 3.88
C PHE A 213 -15.58 26.04 5.01
N GLN A 214 -15.76 27.35 5.20
CA GLN A 214 -14.97 28.11 6.17
C GLN A 214 -15.22 27.72 7.64
N GLU A 215 -16.35 27.10 7.92
CA GLU A 215 -16.69 26.56 9.24
C GLU A 215 -15.92 25.29 9.59
N TYR A 216 -15.32 24.63 8.59
CA TYR A 216 -14.45 23.46 8.78
C TYR A 216 -12.99 23.87 8.78
N GLN A 217 -12.14 23.01 9.30
CA GLN A 217 -10.70 23.14 9.16
C GLN A 217 -10.14 22.05 8.22
N PHE A 218 -9.44 22.50 7.18
CA PHE A 218 -8.76 21.60 6.25
C PHE A 218 -7.39 21.23 6.77
N VAL A 219 -7.14 19.93 6.88
CA VAL A 219 -5.86 19.41 7.37
C VAL A 219 -5.30 18.44 6.32
N VAL A 220 -4.11 18.75 5.83
CA VAL A 220 -3.42 17.97 4.80
C VAL A 220 -2.48 16.96 5.46
N ALA A 221 -2.62 15.70 5.11
CA ALA A 221 -1.66 14.65 5.44
C ALA A 221 -0.42 14.82 4.55
N ALA A 222 0.60 15.45 5.07
CA ALA A 222 1.88 15.66 4.42
C ALA A 222 2.85 14.51 4.71
N VAL A 223 3.83 14.32 3.82
CA VAL A 223 4.86 13.28 3.96
C VAL A 223 6.24 13.89 4.17
N SER A 224 7.00 13.36 5.12
CA SER A 224 8.31 13.88 5.51
C SER A 224 9.43 13.62 4.48
N ASN A 225 9.18 12.76 3.49
CA ASN A 225 10.12 12.55 2.38
C ASN A 225 10.18 13.72 1.38
N LEU A 226 9.28 14.71 1.52
CA LEU A 226 9.31 15.98 0.80
C LEU A 226 9.64 17.12 1.77
N ASP A 227 10.44 18.08 1.30
CA ASP A 227 10.81 19.26 2.08
C ASP A 227 9.55 20.03 2.53
N ARG A 228 9.50 20.45 3.80
CA ARG A 228 8.42 21.27 4.32
C ARG A 228 8.24 22.56 3.50
N ALA A 229 9.31 23.12 2.96
CA ALA A 229 9.25 24.29 2.08
C ALA A 229 8.38 24.05 0.84
N TYR A 230 8.26 22.80 0.38
CA TYR A 230 7.38 22.41 -0.71
C TYR A 230 5.90 22.69 -0.40
N TYR A 231 5.50 22.54 0.86
CA TYR A 231 4.12 22.77 1.30
C TYR A 231 3.86 24.23 1.76
N ALA A 232 4.90 25.07 1.92
CA ALA A 232 4.80 26.38 2.54
C ALA A 232 3.78 27.32 1.86
N HIS A 233 3.57 27.20 0.55
CA HIS A 233 2.60 28.02 -0.17
C HIS A 233 1.15 27.62 0.13
N PHE A 234 0.90 26.38 0.53
CA PHE A 234 -0.42 25.93 0.94
C PHE A 234 -0.77 26.37 2.36
N GLU A 235 0.20 26.42 3.28
CA GLU A 235 -0.01 26.89 4.67
C GLU A 235 -0.54 28.35 4.73
N ARG A 236 -0.19 29.18 3.74
CA ARG A 236 -0.63 30.59 3.67
C ARG A 236 -2.14 30.78 3.54
N ASN A 237 -2.87 29.76 3.15
CA ASN A 237 -4.32 29.78 2.97
C ASN A 237 -5.10 29.31 4.21
N GLY A 238 -4.48 29.26 5.39
CA GLY A 238 -5.11 28.78 6.62
C GLY A 238 -5.23 27.27 6.72
N ILE A 239 -4.55 26.54 5.84
CA ILE A 239 -4.48 25.09 5.83
C ILE A 239 -3.48 24.63 6.88
N LYS A 240 -3.80 23.55 7.59
CA LYS A 240 -2.88 22.90 8.52
C LYS A 240 -2.22 21.70 7.85
N LEU A 241 -0.96 21.47 8.16
CA LEU A 241 -0.20 20.31 7.69
C LEU A 241 0.12 19.38 8.87
N VAL A 242 -0.09 18.09 8.68
CA VAL A 242 0.36 17.06 9.62
C VAL A 242 1.26 16.08 8.88
N PHE A 243 2.47 15.86 9.38
CA PHE A 243 3.48 15.05 8.73
C PHE A 243 3.49 13.64 9.31
N ASP A 244 3.35 12.63 8.44
CA ASP A 244 3.40 11.19 8.78
C ASP A 244 2.39 10.75 9.88
N GLN A 245 1.33 11.52 10.11
CA GLN A 245 0.28 11.27 11.12
C GLN A 245 -1.12 11.15 10.48
N ALA A 246 -1.19 10.50 9.32
CA ALA A 246 -2.46 10.34 8.60
C ALA A 246 -3.53 9.60 9.42
N TYR A 247 -3.15 8.64 10.25
CA TYR A 247 -4.08 7.87 11.09
C TYR A 247 -4.66 8.71 12.22
N ASP A 248 -3.85 9.56 12.87
CA ASP A 248 -4.36 10.52 13.86
C ASP A 248 -5.34 11.50 13.22
N LEU A 249 -5.03 12.00 12.03
CA LEU A 249 -5.92 12.86 11.27
C LEU A 249 -7.23 12.15 10.93
N LEU A 250 -7.18 10.94 10.37
CA LEU A 250 -8.37 10.17 9.98
C LEU A 250 -9.23 9.79 11.18
N SER A 251 -8.63 9.51 12.34
CA SER A 251 -9.38 9.19 13.57
C SER A 251 -10.27 10.33 14.06
N ARG A 252 -10.07 11.56 13.55
CA ARG A 252 -10.80 12.78 13.96
C ARG A 252 -11.51 13.47 12.80
N ALA A 253 -11.35 13.00 11.58
CA ALA A 253 -11.92 13.62 10.39
C ALA A 253 -13.43 13.35 10.28
N SER A 254 -14.18 14.35 9.83
CA SER A 254 -15.62 14.23 9.53
C SER A 254 -15.89 13.84 8.09
N ALA A 255 -14.98 14.21 7.17
CA ALA A 255 -14.98 13.81 5.76
C ALA A 255 -13.54 13.85 5.22
N ALA A 256 -13.30 13.22 4.08
CA ALA A 256 -11.98 13.20 3.46
C ALA A 256 -12.00 13.34 1.94
N LEU A 257 -11.03 14.09 1.41
CA LEU A 257 -10.64 14.12 -0.01
C LEU A 257 -9.40 13.25 -0.17
N VAL A 258 -9.48 12.16 -0.92
CA VAL A 258 -8.46 11.11 -0.90
C VAL A 258 -7.96 10.77 -2.30
N THR A 259 -6.66 10.83 -2.52
CA THR A 259 -6.07 10.31 -3.76
C THR A 259 -6.17 8.78 -3.83
N SER A 260 -6.47 8.27 -5.02
CA SER A 260 -6.56 6.82 -5.24
C SER A 260 -5.27 6.09 -4.80
N GLY A 261 -5.43 5.07 -3.98
CA GLY A 261 -4.34 4.25 -3.42
C GLY A 261 -4.76 3.55 -2.14
N THR A 262 -3.79 3.13 -1.33
CA THR A 262 -4.03 2.49 -0.02
C THR A 262 -4.78 3.42 0.93
N ALA A 263 -4.57 4.74 0.83
CA ALA A 263 -5.25 5.74 1.63
C ALA A 263 -6.79 5.66 1.55
N THR A 264 -7.36 5.22 0.44
CA THR A 264 -8.81 5.02 0.31
C THR A 264 -9.32 3.90 1.23
N LEU A 265 -8.54 2.83 1.36
CA LEU A 265 -8.84 1.72 2.27
C LEU A 265 -8.68 2.16 3.73
N GLU A 266 -7.59 2.82 4.06
CA GLU A 266 -7.34 3.37 5.40
C GLU A 266 -8.48 4.28 5.85
N THR A 267 -8.88 5.24 5.00
CA THR A 267 -9.99 6.17 5.27
C THR A 267 -11.30 5.43 5.56
N ALA A 268 -11.62 4.40 4.76
CA ALA A 268 -12.82 3.59 4.97
C ALA A 268 -12.76 2.75 6.27
N LEU A 269 -11.58 2.25 6.62
CA LEU A 269 -11.35 1.50 7.86
C LEU A 269 -11.48 2.40 9.10
N PHE A 270 -11.11 3.68 9.02
CA PHE A 270 -11.43 4.67 10.05
C PHE A 270 -12.90 5.09 10.06
N GLY A 271 -13.70 4.67 9.06
CA GLY A 271 -15.13 5.00 8.97
C GLY A 271 -15.41 6.44 8.53
N VAL A 272 -14.43 7.09 7.91
CA VAL A 272 -14.52 8.48 7.45
C VAL A 272 -15.18 8.52 6.07
N PRO A 273 -16.30 9.25 5.90
CA PRO A 273 -16.89 9.48 4.57
C PRO A 273 -15.88 10.15 3.64
N GLN A 274 -15.77 9.64 2.40
CA GLN A 274 -14.74 10.11 1.48
C GLN A 274 -15.20 10.22 0.05
N VAL A 275 -14.53 11.05 -0.72
CA VAL A 275 -14.50 11.06 -2.18
C VAL A 275 -13.09 10.77 -2.67
N VAL A 276 -13.00 9.92 -3.68
CA VAL A 276 -11.72 9.51 -4.27
C VAL A 276 -11.40 10.38 -5.48
N CYS A 277 -10.21 10.93 -5.48
CA CYS A 277 -9.72 11.84 -6.50
C CYS A 277 -8.52 11.22 -7.23
N TYR A 278 -8.48 11.41 -8.55
CA TYR A 278 -7.31 10.97 -9.33
C TYR A 278 -7.12 11.81 -10.58
N ARG A 279 -5.91 12.33 -10.72
CA ARG A 279 -5.45 13.01 -11.94
C ARG A 279 -4.03 12.59 -12.26
N THR A 280 -3.73 12.44 -13.52
CA THR A 280 -2.38 12.19 -14.03
C THR A 280 -2.24 12.83 -15.41
N SER A 281 -1.04 12.82 -15.99
CA SER A 281 -0.83 13.38 -17.32
C SER A 281 -1.75 12.74 -18.36
N ALA A 282 -2.19 13.51 -19.36
CA ALA A 282 -3.10 13.04 -20.40
C ALA A 282 -2.59 11.77 -21.11
N LEU A 283 -1.28 11.71 -21.37
CA LEU A 283 -0.64 10.56 -22.00
C LEU A 283 -0.70 9.32 -21.09
N THR A 284 -0.33 9.47 -19.83
CA THR A 284 -0.39 8.37 -18.83
C THR A 284 -1.83 7.88 -18.67
N TYR A 285 -2.80 8.78 -18.66
CA TYR A 285 -4.21 8.41 -18.56
C TYR A 285 -4.69 7.61 -19.79
N LEU A 286 -4.35 8.05 -21.00
CA LEU A 286 -4.72 7.34 -22.24
C LEU A 286 -4.13 5.93 -22.26
N VAL A 287 -2.86 5.78 -21.92
CA VAL A 287 -2.22 4.47 -21.81
C VAL A 287 -2.88 3.64 -20.70
N GLY A 288 -3.08 4.24 -19.53
CA GLY A 288 -3.75 3.58 -18.40
C GLY A 288 -5.14 3.08 -18.77
N LYS A 289 -5.97 3.91 -19.41
CA LYS A 289 -7.32 3.55 -19.85
C LYS A 289 -7.35 2.37 -20.84
N ALA A 290 -6.31 2.23 -21.66
CA ALA A 290 -6.18 1.12 -22.61
C ALA A 290 -5.77 -0.21 -21.95
N VAL A 291 -5.03 -0.16 -20.82
CA VAL A 291 -4.46 -1.35 -20.19
C VAL A 291 -5.14 -1.75 -18.88
N ILE A 292 -5.77 -0.81 -18.17
CA ILE A 292 -6.49 -1.08 -16.91
C ILE A 292 -7.75 -1.90 -17.22
N LYS A 293 -7.91 -3.02 -16.50
CA LYS A 293 -8.97 -4.01 -16.68
C LYS A 293 -9.96 -4.09 -15.52
N VAL A 294 -9.88 -3.14 -14.60
CA VAL A 294 -10.75 -3.09 -13.42
C VAL A 294 -11.74 -1.93 -13.52
N PRO A 295 -12.96 -2.10 -12.97
CA PRO A 295 -14.02 -1.09 -13.09
C PRO A 295 -13.83 0.11 -12.16
N TYR A 296 -13.00 0.01 -11.16
CA TYR A 296 -12.78 1.01 -10.10
C TYR A 296 -11.30 1.26 -9.88
N ILE A 297 -10.97 2.43 -9.32
CA ILE A 297 -9.59 2.79 -8.96
C ILE A 297 -9.35 2.76 -7.44
N SER A 298 -10.40 2.86 -6.62
CA SER A 298 -10.29 2.74 -5.17
C SER A 298 -10.34 1.28 -4.71
N LEU A 299 -9.55 0.95 -3.69
CA LEU A 299 -9.60 -0.37 -3.07
C LEU A 299 -10.95 -0.65 -2.41
N VAL A 300 -11.65 0.38 -1.93
CA VAL A 300 -12.99 0.26 -1.34
C VAL A 300 -13.97 -0.34 -2.35
N ASN A 301 -14.12 0.30 -3.50
CA ASN A 301 -15.06 -0.14 -4.55
C ASN A 301 -14.64 -1.49 -5.15
N LEU A 302 -13.33 -1.70 -5.33
CA LEU A 302 -12.79 -2.97 -5.85
C LEU A 302 -13.09 -4.16 -4.92
N ILE A 303 -12.88 -3.99 -3.62
CA ILE A 303 -13.10 -5.08 -2.64
C ILE A 303 -14.59 -5.34 -2.46
N VAL A 304 -15.40 -4.28 -2.40
CA VAL A 304 -16.87 -4.43 -2.26
C VAL A 304 -17.50 -4.94 -3.56
N GLY A 305 -16.94 -4.57 -4.73
CA GLY A 305 -17.43 -4.97 -6.05
C GLY A 305 -18.54 -4.07 -6.60
N ARG A 306 -18.79 -2.93 -5.98
CA ARG A 306 -19.74 -1.89 -6.39
C ARG A 306 -19.28 -0.52 -5.95
N THR A 307 -19.91 0.54 -6.44
CA THR A 307 -19.68 1.91 -5.98
C THR A 307 -20.17 2.05 -4.53
N VAL A 308 -19.23 2.33 -3.63
CA VAL A 308 -19.43 2.72 -2.23
C VAL A 308 -19.04 4.18 -2.05
N VAL A 309 -17.94 4.57 -2.69
CA VAL A 309 -17.40 5.93 -2.70
C VAL A 309 -17.35 6.45 -4.12
N GLU A 310 -17.66 7.72 -4.32
CA GLU A 310 -17.52 8.36 -5.63
C GLU A 310 -16.05 8.49 -6.03
N GLU A 311 -15.75 8.29 -7.31
CA GLU A 311 -14.40 8.37 -7.89
C GLU A 311 -14.37 9.43 -8.98
N TYR A 312 -13.78 10.57 -8.72
CA TYR A 312 -13.58 11.63 -9.69
C TYR A 312 -12.22 11.52 -10.36
N ILE A 313 -12.24 11.19 -11.64
CA ILE A 313 -11.04 10.88 -12.43
C ILE A 313 -10.89 11.90 -13.55
N GLN A 314 -9.69 12.50 -13.68
CA GLN A 314 -9.31 13.40 -14.77
C GLN A 314 -10.30 14.57 -14.94
N GLY A 315 -11.14 14.56 -15.99
CA GLY A 315 -12.08 15.62 -16.31
C GLY A 315 -13.23 15.76 -15.30
N ASP A 316 -13.58 14.70 -14.59
CA ASP A 316 -14.59 14.73 -13.53
C ASP A 316 -14.04 15.24 -12.21
N PHE A 317 -12.72 15.25 -12.04
CA PHE A 317 -12.03 15.81 -10.89
C PHE A 317 -11.95 17.33 -11.01
N THR A 318 -13.04 18.02 -10.65
CA THR A 318 -13.21 19.47 -10.68
C THR A 318 -13.64 20.00 -9.33
N ALA A 319 -13.29 21.25 -9.01
CA ALA A 319 -13.72 21.92 -7.79
C ALA A 319 -15.25 21.92 -7.63
N ARG A 320 -16.02 22.02 -8.71
CA ARG A 320 -17.49 21.97 -8.68
C ARG A 320 -17.99 20.61 -8.20
N ASN A 321 -17.54 19.53 -8.83
CA ASN A 321 -17.97 18.17 -8.45
C ASN A 321 -17.54 17.84 -7.02
N LEU A 322 -16.31 18.26 -6.61
CA LEU A 322 -15.85 18.10 -5.24
C LEU A 322 -16.68 18.88 -4.22
N LEU A 323 -17.09 20.10 -4.57
CA LEU A 323 -17.92 20.93 -3.71
C LEU A 323 -19.29 20.26 -3.47
N ASP A 324 -19.93 19.78 -4.53
CA ASP A 324 -21.24 19.14 -4.45
C ASP A 324 -21.14 17.83 -3.65
N GLU A 325 -20.12 17.02 -3.90
CA GLU A 325 -19.91 15.77 -3.18
C GLU A 325 -19.53 15.99 -1.72
N LEU A 326 -18.64 16.93 -1.43
CA LEU A 326 -18.23 17.23 -0.04
C LEU A 326 -19.41 17.75 0.79
N LYS A 327 -20.34 18.53 0.19
CA LYS A 327 -21.59 18.91 0.85
C LYS A 327 -22.40 17.68 1.26
N ARG A 328 -22.58 16.72 0.35
CA ARG A 328 -23.31 15.47 0.63
C ARG A 328 -22.66 14.68 1.76
N LEU A 329 -21.31 14.56 1.73
CA LEU A 329 -20.51 13.87 2.74
C LEU A 329 -20.59 14.53 4.13
N LEU A 330 -20.96 15.80 4.22
CA LEU A 330 -21.02 16.57 5.46
C LEU A 330 -22.43 16.75 5.99
N THR A 331 -23.47 16.75 5.11
CA THR A 331 -24.83 17.17 5.48
C THR A 331 -25.94 16.17 5.12
N ASP A 332 -25.71 15.23 4.21
CA ASP A 332 -26.69 14.21 3.82
C ASP A 332 -26.52 12.96 4.69
N GLU A 333 -27.25 12.87 5.78
CA GLU A 333 -27.16 11.75 6.74
C GLU A 333 -27.43 10.39 6.09
N ALA A 334 -28.36 10.32 5.12
CA ALA A 334 -28.71 9.08 4.44
C ALA A 334 -27.55 8.61 3.56
N TYR A 335 -26.91 9.54 2.85
CA TYR A 335 -25.74 9.26 2.03
C TYR A 335 -24.53 8.84 2.88
N ILE A 336 -24.27 9.53 3.97
CA ILE A 336 -23.22 9.19 4.93
C ILE A 336 -23.45 7.78 5.50
N ALA A 337 -24.70 7.46 5.88
CA ALA A 337 -25.06 6.13 6.39
C ALA A 337 -24.85 5.04 5.33
N GLN A 338 -25.18 5.33 4.06
CA GLN A 338 -24.95 4.40 2.95
C GLN A 338 -23.45 4.11 2.74
N GLN A 339 -22.58 5.13 2.76
CA GLN A 339 -21.12 4.90 2.66
C GLN A 339 -20.61 4.07 3.85
N LYS A 340 -21.04 4.39 5.07
CA LYS A 340 -20.65 3.64 6.28
C LYS A 340 -21.12 2.18 6.26
N ALA A 341 -22.31 1.91 5.71
CA ALA A 341 -22.77 0.54 5.47
C ALA A 341 -21.87 -0.21 4.48
N GLY A 342 -21.42 0.46 3.41
CA GLY A 342 -20.44 -0.09 2.49
C GLY A 342 -19.08 -0.37 3.17
N TYR A 343 -18.67 0.45 4.12
CA TYR A 343 -17.45 0.21 4.91
C TYR A 343 -17.60 -0.98 5.88
N ALA A 344 -18.80 -1.22 6.39
CA ALA A 344 -19.06 -2.42 7.18
C ALA A 344 -18.97 -3.68 6.32
N GLU A 345 -19.52 -3.66 5.10
CA GLU A 345 -19.37 -4.73 4.10
C GLU A 345 -17.90 -4.96 3.73
N LEU A 346 -17.13 -3.87 3.51
CA LEU A 346 -15.70 -3.93 3.26
C LEU A 346 -14.95 -4.66 4.39
N ARG A 347 -15.19 -4.29 5.66
CA ARG A 347 -14.58 -4.96 6.82
C ARG A 347 -14.95 -6.43 6.89
N GLN A 348 -16.19 -6.77 6.60
CA GLN A 348 -16.64 -8.17 6.56
C GLN A 348 -15.88 -8.99 5.50
N LYS A 349 -15.69 -8.43 4.29
CA LYS A 349 -14.95 -9.08 3.21
C LYS A 349 -13.45 -9.23 3.50
N LEU A 350 -12.85 -8.25 4.16
CA LEU A 350 -11.46 -8.33 4.61
C LEU A 350 -11.28 -9.40 5.70
N GLY A 351 -12.30 -9.66 6.51
CA GLY A 351 -12.22 -10.59 7.64
C GLY A 351 -11.41 -10.03 8.81
N GLN A 352 -11.34 -10.81 9.89
CA GLN A 352 -10.51 -10.53 11.05
C GLN A 352 -9.31 -11.48 11.04
N HIS A 353 -8.17 -10.99 10.61
CA HIS A 353 -6.94 -11.76 10.50
C HIS A 353 -5.77 -10.96 11.07
N ASN A 354 -4.76 -11.65 11.58
CA ASN A 354 -3.42 -11.09 11.68
C ASN A 354 -2.66 -11.58 10.45
N ALA A 355 -2.59 -10.77 9.42
CA ALA A 355 -2.05 -11.13 8.11
C ALA A 355 -0.61 -11.67 8.21
N ALA A 356 0.25 -11.00 8.97
CA ALA A 356 1.63 -11.42 9.15
C ALA A 356 1.74 -12.75 9.89
N ARG A 357 0.94 -12.96 10.95
CA ARG A 357 0.92 -14.19 11.73
C ARG A 357 0.43 -15.37 10.92
N GLN A 358 -0.65 -15.17 10.15
CA GLN A 358 -1.20 -16.18 9.29
C GLN A 358 -0.22 -16.57 8.17
N ALA A 359 0.43 -15.57 7.54
CA ALA A 359 1.46 -15.81 6.54
C ALA A 359 2.63 -16.62 7.12
N ALA A 360 3.14 -16.23 8.30
CA ALA A 360 4.24 -16.93 8.96
C ALA A 360 3.89 -18.40 9.24
N ALA A 361 2.69 -18.67 9.79
CA ALA A 361 2.23 -20.01 10.08
C ALA A 361 2.15 -20.88 8.81
N LEU A 362 1.57 -20.35 7.74
CA LEU A 362 1.48 -21.04 6.46
C LEU A 362 2.86 -21.31 5.85
N MET A 363 3.77 -20.31 5.89
CA MET A 363 5.13 -20.47 5.38
C MET A 363 5.89 -21.57 6.10
N ILE A 364 5.83 -21.62 7.43
CA ILE A 364 6.48 -22.64 8.25
C ILE A 364 5.90 -24.02 7.94
N ASN A 365 4.57 -24.15 7.85
CA ASN A 365 3.92 -25.40 7.49
C ASN A 365 4.38 -25.91 6.11
N TYR A 366 4.38 -25.06 5.09
CA TYR A 366 4.84 -25.42 3.75
C TYR A 366 6.33 -25.80 3.70
N LEU A 367 7.15 -25.22 4.58
CA LEU A 367 8.56 -25.61 4.70
C LEU A 367 8.73 -26.97 5.38
N GLY A 368 7.89 -27.26 6.40
CA GLY A 368 7.91 -28.51 7.14
C GLY A 368 7.41 -29.73 6.34
N GLU A 369 6.39 -29.57 5.49
CA GLU A 369 5.83 -30.65 4.66
C GLU A 369 6.88 -31.35 3.77
N LYS A 370 7.91 -30.66 3.32
CA LYS A 370 8.99 -31.24 2.50
C LYS A 370 10.11 -31.91 3.30
N GLN A 371 10.32 -31.48 4.56
CA GLN A 371 11.30 -32.17 5.42
C GLN A 371 10.82 -33.56 5.83
N ALA A 372 9.48 -33.77 5.85
CA ALA A 372 8.88 -35.08 6.13
C ALA A 372 8.84 -36.01 4.91
N ALA A 373 9.02 -35.48 3.67
CA ALA A 373 8.94 -36.19 2.41
C ALA A 373 10.31 -36.49 1.75
N ALA A 374 11.40 -36.01 2.36
CA ALA A 374 12.80 -36.23 1.94
C ALA A 374 13.53 -37.12 2.92
#